data_530408598cda83e06b45710047b35d75
#
_entry.id   530408598cda83e06b45710047b35d75
#
_cell.length_a   1.000
_cell.length_b   1.000
_cell.length_c   1.000
_cell.angle_alpha   90.00
_cell.angle_beta   90.00
_cell.angle_gamma   90.00
#
_symmetry.space_group_name_H-M   'P 1'
#
loop_
_entity.id
_entity.type
_entity.pdbx_description
1 polymer ?
#
loop_
_entity_poly.entity_id
_entity_poly.type
_entity_poly.pdbx_seq_one_letter_code
_entity_poly.pdbx_strand_id
1 'polypeptide(L)'
;MFKRTKSIIAMSVICATPKLYAQEAGRIQAGQFDLIPSFTSSMAYVDNVAYARDDDPKIYSWRATLSPELIAATEVDGNPVQVGYRLERGVYFSSDNDDYTDHFVEASGDFELNSRHRVNAVAQYEDGHEERGTGFSLGLGTAITTPDRYKSTYFGGEYMYGAATSDGLLTLKANRETLDYDRSEQAYLIRDRVKNKVGAELGYRIGSATTAVLDVTQTYVRYDNQTGIETRDSDETRVLLGVTWESTAATTGFAKVGYKEKDFESATRSTFYGTDWEVGVEWQPVSYSTFRFSTNAD
;
A
#
# COMPACT_ATOMS: atom_id res chain seq x y z
N MET A 1 -1.69 22.41 29.36
CA MET A 1 -2.93 21.66 29.08
C MET A 1 -2.62 20.74 27.92
N PHE A 2 -2.14 19.54 28.23
CA PHE A 2 -1.65 18.58 27.21
C PHE A 2 -2.84 17.88 26.56
N LYS A 3 -3.08 18.15 25.26
CA LYS A 3 -4.02 17.34 24.45
C LYS A 3 -3.34 16.02 24.11
N ARG A 4 -3.85 14.93 24.68
CA ARG A 4 -3.47 13.58 24.31
C ARG A 4 -3.99 13.29 22.89
N THR A 5 -3.10 13.15 21.95
CA THR A 5 -3.38 12.58 20.64
C THR A 5 -3.72 11.11 20.83
N LYS A 6 -4.94 10.71 20.51
CA LYS A 6 -5.35 9.30 20.54
C LYS A 6 -4.80 8.66 19.26
N SER A 7 -3.76 7.85 19.41
CA SER A 7 -3.33 6.93 18.34
C SER A 7 -4.46 5.94 18.07
N ILE A 8 -5.01 5.95 16.89
CA ILE A 8 -5.95 4.94 16.42
C ILE A 8 -5.11 3.74 16.01
N ILE A 9 -5.06 2.73 16.87
CA ILE A 9 -4.53 1.42 16.50
C ILE A 9 -5.60 0.76 15.63
N ALA A 10 -5.37 0.74 14.32
CA ALA A 10 -6.17 -0.05 13.41
C ALA A 10 -5.83 -1.53 13.63
N MET A 11 -6.59 -2.19 14.47
CA MET A 11 -6.52 -3.62 14.69
C MET A 11 -7.31 -4.31 13.58
N SER A 12 -6.64 -4.69 12.48
CA SER A 12 -7.23 -5.55 11.45
C SER A 12 -7.42 -6.95 12.03
N VAL A 13 -8.61 -7.24 12.51
CA VAL A 13 -9.01 -8.60 12.85
C VAL A 13 -9.32 -9.32 11.54
N ILE A 14 -8.34 -10.03 11.00
CA ILE A 14 -8.60 -11.00 9.93
C ILE A 14 -9.30 -12.17 10.59
N CYS A 15 -10.63 -12.23 10.48
CA CYS A 15 -11.37 -13.43 10.82
C CYS A 15 -10.85 -14.57 9.95
N ALA A 16 -10.20 -15.56 10.55
CA ALA A 16 -9.89 -16.81 9.91
C ALA A 16 -11.21 -17.47 9.49
N THR A 17 -11.60 -17.29 8.24
CA THR A 17 -12.65 -18.12 7.67
C THR A 17 -12.13 -19.55 7.64
N PRO A 18 -12.89 -20.54 8.17
CA PRO A 18 -12.52 -21.93 7.99
C PRO A 18 -12.36 -22.16 6.49
N LYS A 19 -11.27 -22.80 6.07
CA LYS A 19 -11.18 -23.35 4.72
C LYS A 19 -12.31 -24.37 4.58
N LEU A 20 -13.49 -23.92 4.19
CA LEU A 20 -14.33 -24.73 3.32
C LEU A 20 -13.40 -25.11 2.20
N TYR A 21 -13.29 -26.40 1.89
CA TYR A 21 -12.54 -26.92 0.76
C TYR A 21 -12.81 -25.98 -0.41
N ALA A 22 -11.93 -25.00 -0.58
CA ALA A 22 -12.04 -24.07 -1.66
C ALA A 22 -11.81 -24.93 -2.88
N GLN A 23 -12.88 -25.13 -3.62
CA GLN A 23 -12.80 -25.53 -5.00
C GLN A 23 -11.67 -24.68 -5.58
N GLU A 24 -10.63 -25.28 -6.15
CA GLU A 24 -9.53 -24.55 -6.76
C GLU A 24 -10.14 -23.43 -7.59
N ALA A 25 -9.72 -22.19 -7.39
CA ALA A 25 -10.26 -21.05 -8.12
C ALA A 25 -10.28 -21.45 -9.59
N GLY A 26 -11.47 -21.40 -10.22
CA GLY A 26 -11.68 -21.97 -11.54
C GLY A 26 -10.66 -21.36 -12.51
N ARG A 27 -9.62 -22.12 -12.82
CA ARG A 27 -8.60 -21.73 -13.78
C ARG A 27 -9.10 -22.07 -15.17
N ILE A 28 -9.11 -21.11 -16.06
CA ILE A 28 -9.44 -21.27 -17.47
C ILE A 28 -8.13 -21.15 -18.24
N GLN A 29 -7.67 -22.26 -18.81
CA GLN A 29 -6.45 -22.24 -19.62
C GLN A 29 -6.73 -21.62 -20.99
N ALA A 30 -6.02 -20.53 -21.31
CA ALA A 30 -6.10 -19.83 -22.59
C ALA A 30 -4.70 -19.73 -23.21
N GLY A 31 -4.30 -20.74 -23.96
CA GLY A 31 -2.95 -20.85 -24.51
C GLY A 31 -1.92 -21.04 -23.39
N GLN A 32 -0.98 -20.10 -23.28
CA GLN A 32 0.04 -20.11 -22.21
C GLN A 32 -0.41 -19.40 -20.93
N PHE A 33 -1.63 -18.84 -20.91
CA PHE A 33 -2.15 -18.09 -19.76
C PHE A 33 -3.15 -18.94 -18.98
N ASP A 34 -3.07 -18.87 -17.67
CA ASP A 34 -4.11 -19.27 -16.74
C ASP A 34 -4.96 -18.03 -16.39
N LEU A 35 -6.22 -18.03 -16.80
CA LEU A 35 -7.18 -16.99 -16.45
C LEU A 35 -7.90 -17.40 -15.16
N ILE A 36 -7.85 -16.53 -14.16
CA ILE A 36 -8.40 -16.77 -12.83
C ILE A 36 -9.46 -15.68 -12.57
N PRO A 37 -10.74 -15.93 -12.90
CA PRO A 37 -11.81 -15.01 -12.58
C PRO A 37 -12.19 -15.12 -11.11
N SER A 38 -12.47 -13.98 -10.48
CA SER A 38 -13.09 -13.91 -9.17
C SER A 38 -14.22 -12.89 -9.15
N PHE A 39 -15.13 -13.02 -8.19
CA PHE A 39 -16.23 -12.10 -8.00
C PHE A 39 -16.52 -11.94 -6.51
N THR A 40 -16.49 -10.69 -6.04
CA THR A 40 -16.86 -10.36 -4.67
C THR A 40 -18.10 -9.47 -4.69
N SER A 41 -19.03 -9.73 -3.78
CA SER A 41 -20.14 -8.84 -3.52
C SER A 41 -20.31 -8.61 -2.02
N SER A 42 -20.66 -7.40 -1.63
CA SER A 42 -20.92 -7.06 -0.25
C SER A 42 -22.08 -6.09 -0.13
N MET A 43 -22.68 -6.05 1.06
CA MET A 43 -23.71 -5.07 1.41
C MET A 43 -23.41 -4.54 2.81
N ALA A 44 -23.40 -3.22 2.96
CA ALA A 44 -23.11 -2.54 4.20
C ALA A 44 -24.13 -1.43 4.47
N TYR A 45 -24.45 -1.21 5.73
CA TYR A 45 -25.20 -0.03 6.16
C TYR A 45 -24.21 1.05 6.59
N VAL A 46 -24.31 2.22 5.97
CA VAL A 46 -23.46 3.39 6.25
C VAL A 46 -24.32 4.45 6.93
N ASP A 47 -23.97 4.77 8.15
CA ASP A 47 -24.74 5.70 9.01
C ASP A 47 -24.35 7.17 8.81
N ASN A 48 -23.31 7.44 8.04
CA ASN A 48 -22.84 8.80 7.76
C ASN A 48 -22.06 8.84 6.43
N VAL A 49 -22.76 8.77 5.31
CA VAL A 49 -22.16 8.67 3.97
C VAL A 49 -21.23 9.84 3.64
N ALA A 50 -21.54 11.04 4.13
CA ALA A 50 -20.77 12.26 3.87
C ALA A 50 -19.76 12.60 4.98
N TYR A 51 -19.57 11.74 5.97
CA TYR A 51 -18.74 12.02 7.16
C TYR A 51 -19.06 13.39 7.78
N ALA A 52 -20.37 13.70 7.84
CA ALA A 52 -20.90 14.92 8.42
C ALA A 52 -20.52 15.03 9.90
N ARG A 53 -20.34 16.24 10.39
CA ARG A 53 -20.12 16.51 11.83
C ARG A 53 -21.35 16.13 12.65
N ASP A 54 -21.16 15.99 13.96
CA ASP A 54 -22.26 15.58 14.84
C ASP A 54 -23.48 16.52 14.81
N ASP A 55 -23.24 17.80 14.60
CA ASP A 55 -24.28 18.85 14.53
C ASP A 55 -24.88 19.02 13.12
N ASP A 56 -24.32 18.36 12.10
CA ASP A 56 -24.78 18.45 10.72
C ASP A 56 -25.73 17.30 10.35
N PRO A 57 -26.65 17.48 9.40
CA PRO A 57 -27.52 16.41 8.89
C PRO A 57 -26.72 15.27 8.33
N LYS A 58 -26.95 14.04 8.83
CA LYS A 58 -26.29 12.81 8.36
C LYS A 58 -27.11 12.13 7.26
N ILE A 59 -26.43 11.59 6.27
CA ILE A 59 -27.03 10.76 5.22
C ILE A 59 -26.80 9.30 5.60
N TYR A 60 -27.89 8.56 5.70
CA TYR A 60 -27.90 7.13 6.00
C TYR A 60 -28.20 6.35 4.75
N SER A 61 -27.43 5.34 4.42
CA SER A 61 -27.67 4.53 3.21
C SER A 61 -27.20 3.10 3.38
N TRP A 62 -27.90 2.18 2.71
CA TRP A 62 -27.31 0.90 2.37
C TRP A 62 -26.38 1.09 1.16
N ARG A 63 -25.23 0.45 1.17
CA ARG A 63 -24.31 0.39 0.04
C ARG A 63 -24.16 -1.05 -0.39
N ALA A 64 -24.42 -1.32 -1.68
CA ALA A 64 -24.07 -2.57 -2.33
C ALA A 64 -22.78 -2.37 -3.11
N THR A 65 -21.82 -3.28 -2.96
CA THR A 65 -20.56 -3.26 -3.71
C THR A 65 -20.43 -4.54 -4.52
N LEU A 66 -20.08 -4.41 -5.78
CA LEU A 66 -19.80 -5.51 -6.70
C LEU A 66 -18.38 -5.35 -7.24
N SER A 67 -17.58 -6.42 -7.16
CA SER A 67 -16.16 -6.38 -7.52
C SER A 67 -15.77 -7.63 -8.32
N PRO A 68 -16.01 -7.65 -9.65
CA PRO A 68 -15.43 -8.64 -10.54
C PRO A 68 -13.92 -8.41 -10.73
N GLU A 69 -13.15 -9.49 -10.80
CA GLU A 69 -11.71 -9.48 -11.04
C GLU A 69 -11.33 -10.58 -12.01
N LEU A 70 -10.35 -10.31 -12.84
CA LEU A 70 -9.71 -11.29 -13.71
C LEU A 70 -8.20 -11.15 -13.60
N ILE A 71 -7.53 -12.26 -13.26
CA ILE A 71 -6.07 -12.34 -13.27
C ILE A 71 -5.67 -13.26 -14.44
N ALA A 72 -4.74 -12.81 -15.27
CA ALA A 72 -4.05 -13.61 -16.26
C ALA A 72 -2.63 -13.88 -15.76
N ALA A 73 -2.32 -15.13 -15.47
CA ALA A 73 -1.02 -15.57 -14.98
C ALA A 73 -0.32 -16.46 -16.03
N THR A 74 1.00 -16.34 -16.13
CA THR A 74 1.83 -17.18 -17.00
C THR A 74 3.24 -17.31 -16.42
N GLU A 75 4.06 -18.12 -17.05
CA GLU A 75 5.50 -18.19 -16.76
C GLU A 75 6.31 -17.78 -17.99
N VAL A 76 7.33 -16.97 -17.77
CA VAL A 76 8.31 -16.57 -18.79
C VAL A 76 9.66 -17.12 -18.34
N ASP A 77 10.21 -18.08 -19.09
CA ASP A 77 11.45 -18.80 -18.74
C ASP A 77 11.42 -19.37 -17.30
N GLY A 78 10.26 -19.92 -16.89
CA GLY A 78 10.05 -20.46 -15.55
C GLY A 78 9.82 -19.42 -14.45
N ASN A 79 9.71 -18.15 -14.80
CA ASN A 79 9.47 -17.05 -13.86
C ASN A 79 7.99 -16.62 -13.89
N PRO A 80 7.31 -16.53 -12.77
CA PRO A 80 5.91 -16.15 -12.72
C PRO A 80 5.70 -14.68 -13.10
N VAL A 81 4.72 -14.46 -13.98
CA VAL A 81 4.26 -13.13 -14.39
C VAL A 81 2.74 -13.13 -14.36
N GLN A 82 2.16 -12.07 -13.84
CA GLN A 82 0.70 -11.93 -13.81
C GLN A 82 0.26 -10.51 -14.11
N VAL A 83 -0.94 -10.39 -14.67
CA VAL A 83 -1.67 -9.13 -14.86
C VAL A 83 -3.09 -9.32 -14.35
N GLY A 84 -3.53 -8.47 -13.45
CA GLY A 84 -4.86 -8.46 -12.87
C GLY A 84 -5.62 -7.19 -13.26
N TYR A 85 -6.91 -7.32 -13.48
CA TYR A 85 -7.85 -6.20 -13.58
C TYR A 85 -9.03 -6.45 -12.65
N ARG A 86 -9.33 -5.48 -11.79
CA ARG A 86 -10.49 -5.48 -10.91
C ARG A 86 -11.29 -4.20 -11.14
N LEU A 87 -12.58 -4.36 -11.30
CA LEU A 87 -13.55 -3.27 -11.26
C LEU A 87 -14.27 -3.31 -9.92
N GLU A 88 -14.55 -2.15 -9.34
CA GLU A 88 -15.40 -2.04 -8.16
C GLU A 88 -16.52 -1.03 -8.43
N ARG A 89 -17.78 -1.48 -8.29
CA ARG A 89 -18.96 -0.64 -8.39
C ARG A 89 -19.65 -0.58 -7.04
N GLY A 90 -19.72 0.61 -6.44
CA GLY A 90 -20.51 0.89 -5.25
C GLY A 90 -21.79 1.65 -5.61
N VAL A 91 -22.92 1.20 -5.05
CA VAL A 91 -24.24 1.83 -5.23
C VAL A 91 -24.82 2.13 -3.85
N TYR A 92 -25.10 3.38 -3.60
CA TYR A 92 -25.75 3.86 -2.39
C TYR A 92 -27.24 4.05 -2.62
N PHE A 93 -28.11 3.37 -1.87
CA PHE A 93 -29.56 3.36 -2.11
C PHE A 93 -30.26 4.68 -1.74
N SER A 94 -29.63 5.53 -0.96
CA SER A 94 -30.17 6.82 -0.53
C SER A 94 -29.23 8.00 -0.81
N SER A 95 -28.20 7.80 -1.64
CA SER A 95 -27.23 8.85 -1.97
C SER A 95 -26.57 8.57 -3.31
N ASP A 96 -27.32 8.70 -4.39
CA ASP A 96 -26.87 8.39 -5.75
C ASP A 96 -25.62 9.19 -6.17
N ASN A 97 -25.40 10.37 -5.57
CA ASN A 97 -24.22 11.19 -5.81
C ASN A 97 -22.92 10.56 -5.26
N ASP A 98 -23.04 9.59 -4.37
CA ASP A 98 -21.91 8.86 -3.79
C ASP A 98 -21.64 7.53 -4.50
N ASP A 99 -22.42 7.22 -5.54
CA ASP A 99 -22.16 6.08 -6.39
C ASP A 99 -20.80 6.22 -7.08
N TYR A 100 -20.04 5.11 -7.12
CA TYR A 100 -18.72 5.11 -7.73
C TYR A 100 -18.46 3.89 -8.60
N THR A 101 -17.50 4.02 -9.48
CA THR A 101 -16.89 2.92 -10.22
C THR A 101 -15.39 3.14 -10.23
N ASP A 102 -14.65 2.22 -9.66
CA ASP A 102 -13.21 2.27 -9.58
C ASP A 102 -12.59 1.15 -10.41
N HIS A 103 -11.41 1.41 -10.93
CA HIS A 103 -10.67 0.50 -11.79
C HIS A 103 -9.27 0.30 -11.22
N PHE A 104 -8.87 -0.97 -11.08
CA PHE A 104 -7.56 -1.35 -10.59
C PHE A 104 -6.90 -2.27 -11.62
N VAL A 105 -5.70 -1.93 -12.01
CA VAL A 105 -4.83 -2.77 -12.85
C VAL A 105 -3.55 -3.02 -12.09
N GLU A 106 -3.12 -4.27 -12.01
CA GLU A 106 -1.83 -4.64 -11.45
C GLU A 106 -1.10 -5.58 -12.40
N ALA A 107 0.19 -5.37 -12.59
CA ALA A 107 1.08 -6.31 -13.24
C ALA A 107 2.27 -6.58 -12.32
N SER A 108 2.65 -7.83 -12.16
CA SER A 108 3.82 -8.21 -11.37
C SER A 108 4.59 -9.36 -12.00
N GLY A 109 5.88 -9.44 -11.66
CA GLY A 109 6.75 -10.52 -12.09
C GLY A 109 7.92 -10.70 -11.14
N ASP A 110 8.26 -11.98 -10.91
CA ASP A 110 9.37 -12.41 -10.09
C ASP A 110 10.35 -13.19 -10.96
N PHE A 111 11.54 -12.63 -11.16
CA PHE A 111 12.53 -13.16 -12.10
C PHE A 111 13.77 -13.66 -11.35
N GLU A 112 14.03 -14.96 -11.41
CA GLU A 112 15.28 -15.55 -11.00
C GLU A 112 16.23 -15.64 -12.21
N LEU A 113 17.04 -14.59 -12.43
CA LEU A 113 17.97 -14.54 -13.55
C LEU A 113 19.05 -15.60 -13.45
N ASN A 114 19.45 -15.92 -12.23
CA ASN A 114 20.29 -17.06 -11.85
C ASN A 114 20.31 -17.17 -10.31
N SER A 115 21.04 -18.14 -9.77
CA SER A 115 21.12 -18.43 -8.33
C SER A 115 21.55 -17.25 -7.44
N ARG A 116 22.06 -16.15 -7.98
CA ARG A 116 22.51 -14.97 -7.25
C ARG A 116 21.76 -13.69 -7.56
N HIS A 117 21.04 -13.64 -8.68
CA HIS A 117 20.41 -12.42 -9.20
C HIS A 117 18.91 -12.65 -9.33
N ARG A 118 18.13 -11.92 -8.56
CA ARG A 118 16.67 -11.94 -8.59
C ARG A 118 16.14 -10.52 -8.76
N VAL A 119 15.04 -10.39 -9.50
CA VAL A 119 14.35 -9.12 -9.73
C VAL A 119 12.87 -9.33 -9.50
N ASN A 120 12.28 -8.50 -8.65
CA ASN A 120 10.83 -8.38 -8.53
C ASN A 120 10.41 -7.04 -9.14
N ALA A 121 9.32 -7.03 -9.89
CA ALA A 121 8.76 -5.83 -10.48
C ALA A 121 7.25 -5.79 -10.29
N VAL A 122 6.71 -4.61 -10.03
CA VAL A 122 5.27 -4.37 -9.91
C VAL A 122 4.90 -3.05 -10.57
N ALA A 123 3.78 -3.04 -11.27
CA ALA A 123 3.16 -1.85 -11.83
C ALA A 123 1.68 -1.85 -11.45
N GLN A 124 1.17 -0.73 -10.93
CA GLN A 124 -0.23 -0.58 -10.56
C GLN A 124 -0.78 0.70 -11.15
N TYR A 125 -2.04 0.65 -11.53
CA TYR A 125 -2.84 1.78 -11.93
C TYR A 125 -4.19 1.72 -11.22
N GLU A 126 -4.60 2.84 -10.66
CA GLU A 126 -5.88 3.00 -9.99
C GLU A 126 -6.56 4.26 -10.51
N ASP A 127 -7.79 4.12 -10.98
CA ASP A 127 -8.75 5.21 -11.19
C ASP A 127 -9.81 5.03 -10.10
N GLY A 128 -9.65 5.75 -9.01
CA GLY A 128 -10.38 5.58 -7.76
C GLY A 128 -11.08 6.83 -7.28
N HIS A 129 -11.62 6.74 -6.07
CA HIS A 129 -12.25 7.86 -5.40
C HIS A 129 -11.91 7.92 -3.91
N GLU A 130 -11.99 9.13 -3.33
CA GLU A 130 -12.09 9.35 -1.89
C GLU A 130 -13.54 9.63 -1.53
N GLU A 131 -14.09 8.95 -0.52
CA GLU A 131 -15.45 9.20 -0.03
C GLU A 131 -15.57 10.65 0.46
N ARG A 132 -16.74 11.28 0.24
CA ARG A 132 -17.00 12.66 0.71
C ARG A 132 -16.73 12.79 2.21
N GLY A 133 -16.03 13.84 2.60
CA GLY A 133 -15.70 14.12 4.01
C GLY A 133 -14.56 13.29 4.54
N THR A 134 -13.87 12.54 3.70
CA THR A 134 -12.63 11.83 4.05
C THR A 134 -11.41 12.51 3.42
N GLY A 135 -10.23 12.06 3.74
CA GLY A 135 -9.01 12.58 3.15
C GLY A 135 -8.92 14.10 3.28
N PHE A 136 -8.77 14.77 2.14
CA PHE A 136 -8.68 16.25 2.11
C PHE A 136 -10.00 16.96 2.40
N SER A 137 -11.12 16.33 2.09
CA SER A 137 -12.45 16.89 2.35
C SER A 137 -12.95 16.63 3.78
N LEU A 138 -12.06 16.21 4.69
CA LEU A 138 -12.41 15.93 6.08
C LEU A 138 -13.11 17.13 6.75
N GLY A 139 -14.36 16.89 7.19
CA GLY A 139 -15.23 17.91 7.79
C GLY A 139 -15.92 18.83 6.78
N LEU A 140 -15.78 18.61 5.49
CA LEU A 140 -16.44 19.34 4.40
C LEU A 140 -17.43 18.46 3.61
N GLY A 141 -17.69 17.24 4.04
CA GLY A 141 -18.50 16.28 3.29
C GLY A 141 -19.93 16.73 2.99
N THR A 142 -20.50 17.61 3.83
CA THR A 142 -21.81 18.25 3.56
C THR A 142 -21.73 19.42 2.58
N ALA A 143 -20.55 19.98 2.37
CA ALA A 143 -20.33 21.11 1.46
C ALA A 143 -19.99 20.66 0.03
N ILE A 144 -19.53 19.41 -0.14
CA ILE A 144 -19.26 18.81 -1.45
C ILE A 144 -20.36 17.83 -1.82
N THR A 145 -20.63 17.67 -3.11
CA THR A 145 -21.78 16.91 -3.61
C THR A 145 -21.43 15.53 -4.14
N THR A 146 -20.17 15.30 -4.47
CA THR A 146 -19.68 14.04 -5.07
C THR A 146 -18.35 13.64 -4.46
N PRO A 147 -18.00 12.35 -4.42
CA PRO A 147 -16.66 11.87 -4.07
C PRO A 147 -15.56 12.52 -4.90
N ASP A 148 -14.37 12.63 -4.36
CA ASP A 148 -13.19 13.15 -5.03
C ASP A 148 -12.52 12.04 -5.83
N ARG A 149 -12.49 12.17 -7.15
CA ARG A 149 -11.84 11.18 -8.02
C ARG A 149 -10.37 11.49 -8.21
N TYR A 150 -9.57 10.43 -8.31
CA TYR A 150 -8.15 10.52 -8.56
C TYR A 150 -7.66 9.39 -9.46
N LYS A 151 -6.49 9.58 -10.03
CA LYS A 151 -5.70 8.56 -10.72
C LYS A 151 -4.37 8.40 -10.00
N SER A 152 -4.01 7.16 -9.73
CA SER A 152 -2.71 6.83 -9.17
C SER A 152 -1.99 5.83 -10.06
N THR A 153 -0.68 6.02 -10.20
CA THR A 153 0.19 5.02 -10.79
C THR A 153 1.32 4.68 -9.83
N TYR A 154 1.65 3.42 -9.75
CA TYR A 154 2.79 2.94 -8.98
C TYR A 154 3.66 2.02 -9.83
N PHE A 155 4.94 2.27 -9.84
CA PHE A 155 5.96 1.40 -10.40
C PHE A 155 6.98 1.10 -9.32
N GLY A 156 7.19 -0.18 -9.02
CA GLY A 156 8.15 -0.63 -8.03
C GLY A 156 9.04 -1.73 -8.57
N GLY A 157 10.27 -1.77 -8.09
CA GLY A 157 11.19 -2.84 -8.40
C GLY A 157 12.20 -3.07 -7.30
N GLU A 158 12.56 -4.34 -7.13
CA GLU A 158 13.62 -4.77 -6.22
C GLU A 158 14.61 -5.66 -6.98
N TYR A 159 15.88 -5.36 -6.83
CA TYR A 159 16.95 -6.22 -7.30
C TYR A 159 17.69 -6.80 -6.11
N MET A 160 17.77 -8.12 -6.05
CA MET A 160 18.44 -8.85 -4.98
C MET A 160 19.69 -9.55 -5.52
N TYR A 161 20.80 -9.28 -4.88
CA TYR A 161 22.09 -9.94 -5.14
C TYR A 161 22.53 -10.76 -3.94
N GLY A 162 22.82 -12.02 -4.19
CA GLY A 162 23.29 -12.99 -3.22
C GLY A 162 22.53 -14.31 -3.33
N ALA A 163 23.27 -15.42 -3.29
CA ALA A 163 22.66 -16.74 -3.26
C ALA A 163 21.97 -16.98 -1.90
N ALA A 164 20.97 -17.86 -1.86
CA ALA A 164 20.29 -18.24 -0.61
C ALA A 164 21.25 -18.78 0.48
N THR A 165 22.42 -19.28 0.07
CA THR A 165 23.46 -19.80 0.97
C THR A 165 24.56 -18.77 1.25
N SER A 166 24.50 -17.56 0.67
CA SER A 166 25.51 -16.52 0.89
C SER A 166 25.36 -15.92 2.29
N ASP A 167 26.48 -15.53 2.90
CA ASP A 167 26.45 -14.77 4.17
C ASP A 167 26.04 -13.30 3.94
N GLY A 168 26.34 -12.74 2.78
CA GLY A 168 26.01 -11.37 2.43
C GLY A 168 24.91 -11.29 1.37
N LEU A 169 23.95 -10.40 1.58
CA LEU A 169 22.84 -10.10 0.69
C LEU A 169 22.80 -8.60 0.43
N LEU A 170 22.51 -8.19 -0.80
CA LEU A 170 22.23 -6.81 -1.17
C LEU A 170 20.85 -6.75 -1.84
N THR A 171 19.99 -5.88 -1.34
CA THR A 171 18.72 -5.56 -2.01
C THR A 171 18.72 -4.08 -2.37
N LEU A 172 18.51 -3.79 -3.66
CA LEU A 172 18.28 -2.43 -4.14
C LEU A 172 16.80 -2.29 -4.45
N LYS A 173 16.20 -1.19 -4.00
CA LYS A 173 14.77 -0.91 -4.14
C LYS A 173 14.56 0.44 -4.82
N ALA A 174 13.64 0.50 -5.76
CA ALA A 174 13.22 1.76 -6.37
C ALA A 174 11.73 1.73 -6.65
N ASN A 175 11.03 2.81 -6.31
CA ASN A 175 9.64 2.96 -6.69
C ASN A 175 9.29 4.42 -7.00
N ARG A 176 8.24 4.57 -7.81
CA ARG A 176 7.63 5.84 -8.18
C ARG A 176 6.13 5.71 -8.06
N GLU A 177 5.51 6.65 -7.37
CA GLU A 177 4.07 6.81 -7.22
C GLU A 177 3.67 8.19 -7.74
N THR A 178 2.63 8.27 -8.55
CA THR A 178 1.98 9.53 -8.93
C THR A 178 0.55 9.52 -8.40
N LEU A 179 0.04 10.69 -8.05
CA LEU A 179 -1.35 10.88 -7.64
C LEU A 179 -1.85 12.18 -8.24
N ASP A 180 -2.90 12.09 -9.06
CA ASP A 180 -3.51 13.19 -9.79
C ASP A 180 -5.02 13.22 -9.51
N TYR A 181 -5.56 14.36 -9.09
CA TYR A 181 -6.99 14.52 -8.84
C TYR A 181 -7.70 15.04 -10.09
N ASP A 182 -8.87 14.47 -10.40
CA ASP A 182 -9.66 14.81 -11.62
C ASP A 182 -10.36 16.16 -11.55
N ARG A 183 -10.21 16.95 -10.46
CA ARG A 183 -10.84 18.25 -10.31
C ARG A 183 -9.88 19.38 -10.70
N SER A 184 -10.44 20.38 -11.40
CA SER A 184 -9.68 21.54 -11.88
C SER A 184 -9.55 22.68 -10.87
N GLU A 185 -10.25 22.61 -9.74
CA GLU A 185 -10.16 23.60 -8.69
C GLU A 185 -8.77 23.60 -8.05
N GLN A 186 -8.20 24.78 -7.82
CA GLN A 186 -6.84 24.95 -7.26
C GLN A 186 -6.62 24.13 -5.97
N ALA A 187 -7.65 24.00 -5.13
CA ALA A 187 -7.57 23.23 -3.89
C ALA A 187 -7.27 21.73 -4.11
N TYR A 188 -7.60 21.18 -5.28
CA TYR A 188 -7.30 19.80 -5.65
C TYR A 188 -5.97 19.68 -6.39
N LEU A 189 -5.71 20.54 -7.35
CA LEU A 189 -4.47 20.54 -8.13
C LEU A 189 -3.21 20.64 -7.25
N ILE A 190 -3.27 21.37 -6.14
CA ILE A 190 -2.16 21.47 -5.19
C ILE A 190 -1.87 20.16 -4.44
N ARG A 191 -2.66 19.10 -4.64
CA ARG A 191 -2.50 17.78 -4.02
C ARG A 191 -1.82 16.78 -4.93
N ASP A 192 -1.82 17.09 -6.24
CA ASP A 192 -1.15 16.29 -7.26
C ASP A 192 0.33 16.20 -6.93
N ARG A 193 0.85 14.99 -6.93
CA ARG A 193 2.21 14.76 -6.48
C ARG A 193 2.85 13.53 -7.08
N VAL A 194 4.16 13.59 -7.13
CA VAL A 194 5.03 12.46 -7.44
C VAL A 194 5.87 12.13 -6.22
N LYS A 195 5.92 10.85 -5.86
CA LYS A 195 6.78 10.32 -4.81
C LYS A 195 7.74 9.31 -5.41
N ASN A 196 9.03 9.58 -5.32
CA ASN A 196 10.09 8.65 -5.71
C ASN A 196 10.79 8.16 -4.44
N LYS A 197 11.00 6.85 -4.36
CA LYS A 197 11.72 6.22 -3.25
C LYS A 197 12.79 5.30 -3.81
N VAL A 198 14.01 5.46 -3.34
CA VAL A 198 15.13 4.57 -3.63
C VAL A 198 15.75 4.09 -2.33
N GLY A 199 16.21 2.85 -2.31
CA GLY A 199 16.78 2.27 -1.09
C GLY A 199 17.78 1.17 -1.38
N ALA A 200 18.61 0.90 -0.39
CA ALA A 200 19.54 -0.21 -0.36
C ALA A 200 19.50 -0.88 1.01
N GLU A 201 19.35 -2.20 1.02
CA GLU A 201 19.43 -3.01 2.23
C GLU A 201 20.62 -3.97 2.11
N LEU A 202 21.52 -3.91 3.07
CA LEU A 202 22.63 -4.85 3.23
C LEU A 202 22.29 -5.83 4.34
N GLY A 203 22.23 -7.10 4.01
CA GLY A 203 22.05 -8.21 4.96
C GLY A 203 23.32 -8.98 5.17
N TYR A 204 23.63 -9.31 6.42
CA TYR A 204 24.73 -10.22 6.77
C TYR A 204 24.23 -11.30 7.73
N ARG A 205 24.40 -12.56 7.34
CA ARG A 205 23.97 -13.72 8.14
C ARG A 205 24.84 -13.86 9.38
N ILE A 206 24.27 -13.67 10.55
CA ILE A 206 24.94 -13.78 11.85
C ILE A 206 24.62 -15.08 12.59
N GLY A 207 23.67 -15.85 12.08
CA GLY A 207 23.26 -17.14 12.62
C GLY A 207 22.54 -17.99 11.58
N SER A 208 22.21 -19.24 11.93
CA SER A 208 21.52 -20.15 11.01
C SER A 208 20.17 -19.65 10.50
N ALA A 209 19.52 -18.80 11.29
CA ALA A 209 18.18 -18.29 11.04
C ALA A 209 18.08 -16.75 11.23
N THR A 210 19.21 -16.05 11.39
CA THR A 210 19.23 -14.63 11.73
C THR A 210 20.19 -13.88 10.83
N THR A 211 19.71 -12.78 10.25
CA THR A 211 20.47 -11.86 9.40
C THR A 211 20.45 -10.48 10.04
N ALA A 212 21.62 -9.89 10.28
CA ALA A 212 21.75 -8.47 10.59
C ALA A 212 21.49 -7.66 9.31
N VAL A 213 20.76 -6.55 9.41
CA VAL A 213 20.39 -5.72 8.26
C VAL A 213 20.68 -4.25 8.52
N LEU A 214 21.21 -3.58 7.49
CA LEU A 214 21.30 -2.12 7.39
C LEU A 214 20.44 -1.68 6.20
N ASP A 215 19.42 -0.89 6.46
CA ASP A 215 18.49 -0.35 5.44
C ASP A 215 18.68 1.17 5.35
N VAL A 216 18.96 1.66 4.16
CA VAL A 216 19.07 3.09 3.86
C VAL A 216 18.07 3.41 2.77
N THR A 217 17.21 4.38 3.01
CA THR A 217 16.14 4.78 2.10
C THR A 217 16.13 6.29 1.94
N GLN A 218 15.98 6.74 0.69
CA GLN A 218 15.76 8.13 0.32
C GLN A 218 14.41 8.27 -0.37
N THR A 219 13.57 9.20 0.11
CA THR A 219 12.25 9.49 -0.47
C THR A 219 12.20 10.96 -0.88
N TYR A 220 11.73 11.21 -2.11
CA TYR A 220 11.49 12.52 -2.67
C TYR A 220 9.99 12.70 -2.92
N VAL A 221 9.38 13.74 -2.35
CA VAL A 221 7.98 14.10 -2.61
C VAL A 221 7.96 15.45 -3.30
N ARG A 222 7.32 15.51 -4.47
CA ARG A 222 7.18 16.73 -5.27
C ARG A 222 5.72 16.93 -5.62
N TYR A 223 5.23 18.14 -5.37
CA TYR A 223 3.87 18.55 -5.66
C TYR A 223 3.84 19.42 -6.92
N ASP A 224 2.94 19.13 -7.85
CA ASP A 224 2.99 19.72 -9.19
C ASP A 224 2.50 21.18 -9.23
N ASN A 225 1.44 21.52 -8.52
CA ASN A 225 0.72 22.78 -8.66
C ASN A 225 0.80 23.65 -7.39
N GLN A 226 1.95 24.27 -7.11
CA GLN A 226 2.18 25.02 -5.89
C GLN A 226 2.17 26.55 -6.10
N THR A 227 1.58 27.04 -7.22
CA THR A 227 1.55 28.49 -7.51
C THR A 227 0.74 29.27 -6.46
N GLY A 228 1.38 30.24 -5.82
CA GLY A 228 0.75 31.11 -4.82
C GLY A 228 0.58 30.50 -3.43
N ILE A 229 1.10 29.29 -3.20
CA ILE A 229 1.16 28.66 -1.89
C ILE A 229 2.61 28.32 -1.51
N GLU A 230 2.83 28.07 -0.23
CA GLU A 230 4.11 27.59 0.25
C GLU A 230 4.39 26.16 -0.26
N THR A 231 5.62 25.90 -0.69
CA THR A 231 6.02 24.58 -1.19
C THR A 231 5.84 23.50 -0.12
N ARG A 232 5.36 22.35 -0.56
CA ARG A 232 5.15 21.15 0.28
C ARG A 232 6.17 20.07 -0.05
N ASP A 233 7.07 20.35 -0.99
CA ASP A 233 8.12 19.45 -1.42
C ASP A 233 9.01 19.08 -0.24
N SER A 234 9.44 17.84 -0.21
CA SER A 234 10.27 17.32 0.87
C SER A 234 11.15 16.18 0.42
N ASP A 235 12.30 16.10 1.06
CA ASP A 235 13.27 15.01 0.95
C ASP A 235 13.41 14.32 2.30
N GLU A 236 13.31 12.99 2.32
CA GLU A 236 13.40 12.20 3.54
C GLU A 236 14.49 11.15 3.41
N THR A 237 15.43 11.18 4.34
CA THR A 237 16.47 10.16 4.50
C THR A 237 16.16 9.32 5.72
N ARG A 238 16.21 8.01 5.57
CA ARG A 238 15.94 7.03 6.61
C ARG A 238 17.06 6.00 6.68
N VAL A 239 17.58 5.75 7.85
CA VAL A 239 18.63 4.75 8.09
C VAL A 239 18.22 3.88 9.25
N LEU A 240 18.04 2.58 9.01
CA LEU A 240 17.68 1.60 10.03
C LEU A 240 18.75 0.50 10.13
N LEU A 241 19.02 0.07 11.34
CA LEU A 241 19.81 -1.10 11.67
C LEU A 241 18.96 -2.10 12.45
N GLY A 242 19.08 -3.38 12.14
CA GLY A 242 18.25 -4.37 12.82
C GLY A 242 18.60 -5.81 12.47
N VAL A 243 17.63 -6.66 12.69
CA VAL A 243 17.73 -8.09 12.38
C VAL A 243 16.44 -8.57 11.70
N THR A 244 16.61 -9.55 10.81
CA THR A 244 15.53 -10.39 10.32
C THR A 244 15.79 -11.82 10.78
N TRP A 245 14.75 -12.59 11.02
CA TRP A 245 14.87 -13.98 11.41
C TRP A 245 13.83 -14.87 10.74
N GLU A 246 14.27 -16.10 10.47
CA GLU A 246 13.44 -17.21 9.99
C GLU A 246 13.72 -18.40 10.91
N SER A 247 13.37 -18.26 12.20
CA SER A 247 13.85 -19.20 13.25
C SER A 247 13.23 -20.59 13.13
N THR A 248 12.05 -20.72 12.53
CA THR A 248 11.46 -22.00 12.14
C THR A 248 10.58 -21.77 10.90
N ALA A 249 10.13 -22.86 10.23
CA ALA A 249 9.08 -22.74 9.20
C ALA A 249 7.78 -22.09 9.72
N ALA A 250 7.66 -21.96 11.05
CA ALA A 250 6.48 -21.42 11.72
C ALA A 250 6.64 -19.99 12.24
N THR A 251 7.86 -19.40 12.24
CA THR A 251 8.07 -18.06 12.79
C THR A 251 9.11 -17.30 12.01
N THR A 252 8.68 -16.22 11.37
CA THR A 252 9.55 -15.25 10.71
C THR A 252 9.29 -13.86 11.28
N GLY A 253 10.26 -12.96 11.16
CA GLY A 253 10.05 -11.61 11.62
C GLY A 253 11.27 -10.70 11.38
N PHE A 254 11.10 -9.46 11.78
CA PHE A 254 12.12 -8.44 11.73
C PHE A 254 11.95 -7.45 12.87
N ALA A 255 13.07 -6.84 13.28
CA ALA A 255 13.08 -5.69 14.17
C ALA A 255 14.21 -4.76 13.73
N LYS A 256 13.86 -3.54 13.37
CA LYS A 256 14.80 -2.51 12.90
C LYS A 256 14.54 -1.22 13.69
N VAL A 257 15.61 -0.49 14.00
CA VAL A 257 15.56 0.81 14.66
C VAL A 257 16.60 1.74 14.04
N GLY A 258 16.32 3.00 13.99
CA GLY A 258 17.23 3.97 13.44
C GLY A 258 16.73 5.40 13.52
N TYR A 259 17.01 6.14 12.47
CA TYR A 259 16.82 7.56 12.42
C TYR A 259 16.23 8.00 11.08
N LYS A 260 15.37 9.01 11.16
CA LYS A 260 14.71 9.65 10.02
C LYS A 260 14.95 11.14 10.08
N GLU A 261 15.35 11.71 8.94
CA GLU A 261 15.46 13.14 8.69
C GLU A 261 14.57 13.50 7.51
N LYS A 262 13.75 14.52 7.68
CA LYS A 262 12.87 15.03 6.62
C LYS A 262 13.05 16.52 6.47
N ASP A 263 13.61 16.89 5.33
CA ASP A 263 13.79 18.27 4.91
C ASP A 263 12.60 18.73 4.06
N PHE A 264 12.09 19.90 4.38
CA PHE A 264 11.07 20.59 3.58
C PHE A 264 11.73 21.70 2.78
N GLU A 265 11.40 21.83 1.51
CA GLU A 265 11.88 22.93 0.67
C GLU A 265 11.25 24.28 1.06
N SER A 266 10.29 24.26 1.97
CA SER A 266 9.63 25.43 2.53
C SER A 266 10.54 26.18 3.48
N ALA A 267 10.63 27.51 3.32
CA ALA A 267 11.39 28.38 4.23
C ALA A 267 10.78 28.50 5.64
N THR A 268 9.50 28.13 5.83
CA THR A 268 8.80 28.27 7.11
C THR A 268 8.72 26.97 7.88
N ARG A 269 9.04 25.82 7.24
CA ARG A 269 9.06 24.52 7.88
C ARG A 269 10.48 24.12 8.22
N SER A 270 10.71 23.85 9.50
CA SER A 270 11.99 23.31 9.94
C SER A 270 12.12 21.83 9.57
N THR A 271 13.34 21.41 9.30
CA THR A 271 13.71 19.98 9.17
C THR A 271 13.20 19.19 10.37
N PHE A 272 12.55 18.08 10.09
CA PHE A 272 12.14 17.13 11.11
C PHE A 272 13.22 16.06 11.31
N TYR A 273 13.52 15.79 12.56
CA TYR A 273 14.42 14.71 12.98
C TYR A 273 13.72 13.80 13.97
N GLY A 274 13.83 12.50 13.79
CA GLY A 274 13.19 11.55 14.69
C GLY A 274 13.83 10.18 14.69
N THR A 275 13.61 9.45 15.77
CA THR A 275 13.85 8.02 15.80
C THR A 275 12.79 7.33 14.98
N ASP A 276 13.20 6.28 14.27
CA ASP A 276 12.31 5.45 13.46
C ASP A 276 12.54 3.98 13.79
N TRP A 277 11.49 3.18 13.69
CA TRP A 277 11.57 1.75 13.99
C TRP A 277 10.49 0.97 13.26
N GLU A 278 10.81 -0.29 12.97
CA GLU A 278 9.90 -1.27 12.37
C GLU A 278 10.03 -2.61 13.10
N VAL A 279 8.90 -3.19 13.48
CA VAL A 279 8.85 -4.54 14.04
C VAL A 279 7.73 -5.30 13.36
N GLY A 280 8.02 -6.54 12.94
CA GLY A 280 7.00 -7.43 12.39
C GLY A 280 7.29 -8.88 12.76
N VAL A 281 6.24 -9.63 13.03
CA VAL A 281 6.31 -11.06 13.31
C VAL A 281 5.17 -11.76 12.57
N GLU A 282 5.50 -12.83 11.87
CA GLU A 282 4.55 -13.79 11.35
C GLU A 282 4.75 -15.11 12.08
N TRP A 283 3.67 -15.65 12.63
CA TRP A 283 3.67 -16.90 13.37
C TRP A 283 2.60 -17.83 12.82
N GLN A 284 3.04 -19.03 12.40
CA GLN A 284 2.20 -20.09 11.86
C GLN A 284 2.26 -21.32 12.78
N PRO A 285 1.55 -21.33 13.91
CA PRO A 285 1.58 -22.45 14.87
C PRO A 285 1.11 -23.76 14.26
N VAL A 286 0.23 -23.70 13.28
CA VAL A 286 -0.31 -24.82 12.52
C VAL A 286 -0.54 -24.42 11.07
N SER A 287 -0.60 -25.37 10.15
CA SER A 287 -0.68 -25.13 8.69
C SER A 287 -1.91 -24.33 8.23
N TYR A 288 -2.95 -24.24 9.06
CA TYR A 288 -4.20 -23.54 8.76
C TYR A 288 -4.38 -22.22 9.56
N SER A 289 -3.41 -21.81 10.35
CA SER A 289 -3.48 -20.58 11.13
C SER A 289 -2.21 -19.74 10.98
N THR A 290 -2.36 -18.49 10.57
CA THR A 290 -1.27 -17.51 10.47
C THR A 290 -1.65 -16.27 11.26
N PHE A 291 -0.76 -15.85 12.18
CA PHE A 291 -0.88 -14.61 12.92
C PHE A 291 0.21 -13.65 12.43
N ARG A 292 -0.20 -12.43 12.04
CA ARG A 292 0.72 -11.37 11.63
C ARG A 292 0.55 -10.18 12.57
N PHE A 293 1.67 -9.72 13.09
CA PHE A 293 1.74 -8.50 13.88
C PHE A 293 2.82 -7.61 13.28
N SER A 294 2.50 -6.35 13.03
CA SER A 294 3.49 -5.36 12.61
C SER A 294 3.16 -4.00 13.22
N THR A 295 4.20 -3.24 13.50
CA THR A 295 4.11 -1.86 13.98
C THR A 295 5.35 -1.10 13.55
N ASN A 296 5.19 0.19 13.29
CA ASN A 296 6.26 1.09 12.85
C ASN A 296 6.06 2.47 13.48
N ALA A 297 7.12 3.27 13.48
CA ALA A 297 7.03 4.70 13.77
C ALA A 297 6.68 5.44 12.47
N ASP A 298 5.67 6.32 12.52
CA ASP A 298 5.28 7.23 11.44
C ASP A 298 5.79 8.66 11.69
#